data_be00e5ba4759b277a691485f9d053fb9
#
_entry.id   be00e5ba4759b277a691485f9d053fb9
#
_cell.length_a   1.000
_cell.length_b   1.000
_cell.length_c   1.000
_cell.angle_alpha   90.00
_cell.angle_beta   90.00
_cell.angle_gamma   90.00
#
_symmetry.space_group_name_H-M   'P 1'
#
loop_
_entity.id
_entity.type
_entity.pdbx_description
1 polymer ?
#
loop_
_entity_poly.entity_id
_entity_poly.type
_entity_poly.pdbx_seq_one_letter_code
_entity_poly.pdbx_strand_id
1 'polypeptide(L)'
;LPGHHRVAEMDDEENVPKPAIRDVRKVNESTLCVTFSDDTKCHFNSVWLRDSCTCTACVHPATRQKLLNSVKIDPNIQPLSWAVEGGETLEVCWPQSTSSPPHSSHYSCDWLYQFAKLFETKDGDPPEVSDMFYTNTKSSTILWNRDEFDENPPELEYKTFMEERSGLKQMVKNLVKYGISVLHGVPPHEDELEKVAARMGYIRETGYGQTFDVRYNADPKTHLSYTGAGFSHHTDLAYRERAPGVQLLHCLKAADPAKCGQEAGGKSFFVDGFYAAQWLRYNYPEHFKILSTTPVMFSFLDAERERWFREAWPVISVDYMGKLKDIHYSLFSMRPPLLPQDKVATYYEALRLFAQRVERTTLQYSFYLSPGDLVVMNNRRILHGRTAYDPTKVDRHLKGCYMDLDELKSLYEKMRKDDAL
;
A
#
# COMPACT_ATOMS: atom_id res chain seq x y z
N LEU A 1 12.44 -2.56 -51.65
CA LEU A 1 13.43 -2.41 -50.58
C LEU A 1 13.05 -1.25 -49.71
N PRO A 2 12.73 -1.45 -48.44
CA PRO A 2 12.94 -0.43 -47.42
C PRO A 2 13.78 -0.96 -46.25
N GLY A 3 14.59 -0.05 -45.74
CA GLY A 3 15.55 -0.29 -44.73
C GLY A 3 14.95 -0.51 -43.32
N HIS A 4 15.56 -1.50 -42.65
CA HIS A 4 15.39 -1.71 -41.23
C HIS A 4 16.14 -0.59 -40.48
N HIS A 5 15.42 0.27 -39.79
CA HIS A 5 15.97 1.05 -38.68
C HIS A 5 15.84 0.22 -37.40
N ARG A 6 16.97 -0.34 -36.97
CA ARG A 6 17.15 -0.78 -35.59
C ARG A 6 17.11 0.46 -34.70
N VAL A 7 16.12 0.52 -33.83
CA VAL A 7 16.15 1.40 -32.67
C VAL A 7 17.15 0.78 -31.69
N ALA A 8 18.22 1.51 -31.42
CA ALA A 8 19.21 1.15 -30.42
C ALA A 8 18.55 1.16 -29.04
N GLU A 9 18.63 0.05 -28.34
CA GLU A 9 18.43 -0.04 -26.90
C GLU A 9 19.49 0.85 -26.26
N MET A 10 19.05 1.96 -25.68
CA MET A 10 19.89 2.78 -24.81
C MET A 10 19.66 2.27 -23.37
N ASP A 11 20.40 1.24 -22.99
CA ASP A 11 20.73 0.95 -21.60
C ASP A 11 21.82 1.95 -21.17
N ASP A 12 21.43 3.16 -20.85
CA ASP A 12 22.24 4.08 -20.07
C ASP A 12 21.74 4.04 -18.61
N GLU A 13 22.08 2.99 -17.87
CA GLU A 13 22.31 3.16 -16.44
C GLU A 13 23.54 4.08 -16.33
N GLU A 14 23.32 5.37 -16.14
CA GLU A 14 24.34 6.30 -15.74
C GLU A 14 25.02 5.71 -14.49
N ASN A 15 26.27 5.35 -14.65
CA ASN A 15 27.16 4.89 -13.59
C ASN A 15 27.47 6.11 -12.68
N VAL A 16 26.48 6.49 -11.87
CA VAL A 16 26.64 7.55 -10.88
C VAL A 16 27.65 7.02 -9.84
N PRO A 17 28.80 7.66 -9.67
CA PRO A 17 29.80 7.21 -8.71
C PRO A 17 29.16 7.09 -7.34
N LYS A 18 29.37 5.97 -6.66
CA LYS A 18 28.91 5.83 -5.27
C LYS A 18 29.52 6.96 -4.43
N PRO A 19 28.71 7.61 -3.58
CA PRO A 19 29.25 8.64 -2.71
C PRO A 19 30.26 8.03 -1.74
N ALA A 20 31.30 8.78 -1.41
CA ALA A 20 32.29 8.44 -0.39
C ALA A 20 32.28 9.51 0.70
N ILE A 21 32.63 9.13 1.93
CA ILE A 21 32.82 10.10 3.01
C ILE A 21 34.15 10.81 2.77
N ARG A 22 34.10 12.11 2.54
CA ARG A 22 35.27 12.95 2.32
C ARG A 22 35.84 13.54 3.61
N ASP A 23 34.96 13.97 4.52
CA ASP A 23 35.33 14.63 5.77
C ASP A 23 34.27 14.43 6.85
N VAL A 24 34.73 14.33 8.08
CA VAL A 24 33.85 14.34 9.26
C VAL A 24 34.43 15.28 10.32
N ARG A 25 33.65 16.26 10.71
CA ARG A 25 34.06 17.21 11.73
C ARG A 25 33.00 17.43 12.81
N LYS A 26 33.46 17.69 14.01
CA LYS A 26 32.59 18.10 15.13
C LYS A 26 32.15 19.56 14.89
N VAL A 27 30.84 19.81 14.88
CA VAL A 27 30.28 21.15 14.73
C VAL A 27 29.98 21.78 16.08
N ASN A 28 29.49 20.97 16.99
CA ASN A 28 29.28 21.30 18.39
C ASN A 28 29.44 20.05 19.24
N GLU A 29 29.20 20.12 20.55
CA GLU A 29 29.44 18.99 21.46
C GLU A 29 28.67 17.73 21.11
N SER A 30 27.47 17.85 20.52
CA SER A 30 26.57 16.71 20.22
C SER A 30 26.33 16.47 18.73
N THR A 31 27.10 17.11 17.82
CA THR A 31 26.81 17.02 16.39
C THR A 31 28.07 16.83 15.56
N LEU A 32 28.07 15.81 14.72
CA LEU A 32 29.05 15.57 13.66
C LEU A 32 28.49 16.01 12.31
N CYS A 33 29.27 16.77 11.54
CA CYS A 33 28.98 17.09 10.15
C CYS A 33 29.77 16.12 9.26
N VAL A 34 29.06 15.34 8.46
CA VAL A 34 29.64 14.46 7.45
C VAL A 34 29.53 15.15 6.09
N THR A 35 30.65 15.24 5.38
CA THR A 35 30.73 15.75 4.00
C THR A 35 31.05 14.62 3.06
N PHE A 36 30.23 14.47 2.03
CA PHE A 36 30.39 13.42 1.00
C PHE A 36 31.14 13.93 -0.22
N SER A 37 31.56 13.00 -1.09
CA SER A 37 32.36 13.30 -2.29
C SER A 37 31.65 14.20 -3.32
N ASP A 38 30.34 14.25 -3.31
CA ASP A 38 29.47 15.10 -4.13
C ASP A 38 29.17 16.47 -3.49
N ASP A 39 29.92 16.84 -2.43
CA ASP A 39 29.72 18.04 -1.61
C ASP A 39 28.44 18.08 -0.76
N THR A 40 27.62 17.02 -0.78
CA THR A 40 26.51 16.87 0.17
C THR A 40 27.03 16.92 1.61
N LYS A 41 26.36 17.68 2.47
CA LYS A 41 26.71 17.80 3.90
C LYS A 41 25.48 17.46 4.75
N CYS A 42 25.69 16.69 5.80
CA CYS A 42 24.64 16.41 6.76
C CYS A 42 25.14 16.51 8.19
N HIS A 43 24.31 17.06 9.05
CA HIS A 43 24.55 17.16 10.48
C HIS A 43 23.86 15.99 11.19
N PHE A 44 24.64 15.09 11.77
CA PHE A 44 24.13 13.96 12.53
C PHE A 44 24.29 14.23 14.04
N ASN A 45 23.17 14.18 14.76
CA ASN A 45 23.21 14.28 16.20
C ASN A 45 23.82 13.01 16.81
N SER A 46 24.66 13.18 17.83
CA SER A 46 25.39 12.07 18.48
C SER A 46 24.46 11.05 19.11
N VAL A 47 23.39 11.46 19.79
CA VAL A 47 22.43 10.50 20.37
C VAL A 47 21.72 9.69 19.29
N TRP A 48 21.38 10.30 18.15
CA TRP A 48 20.77 9.61 17.02
C TRP A 48 21.72 8.58 16.41
N LEU A 49 22.98 8.94 16.18
CA LEU A 49 24.02 8.00 15.72
C LEU A 49 24.16 6.84 16.71
N ARG A 50 24.35 7.14 18.01
CA ARG A 50 24.51 6.11 19.05
C ARG A 50 23.32 5.15 19.09
N ASP A 51 22.12 5.66 18.97
CA ASP A 51 20.87 4.88 18.98
C ASP A 51 20.68 4.05 17.71
N SER A 52 21.28 4.47 16.61
CA SER A 52 21.26 3.76 15.32
C SER A 52 22.31 2.66 15.19
N CYS A 53 23.09 2.37 16.21
CA CYS A 53 24.11 1.32 16.17
C CYS A 53 23.49 -0.06 15.92
N THR A 54 24.00 -0.80 14.93
CA THR A 54 23.50 -2.12 14.51
C THR A 54 24.40 -3.28 14.91
N CYS A 55 25.47 -3.06 15.72
CA CYS A 55 26.34 -4.13 16.17
C CYS A 55 25.58 -5.18 17.00
N THR A 56 26.15 -6.36 17.17
CA THR A 56 25.52 -7.49 17.87
C THR A 56 25.25 -7.22 19.36
N ALA A 57 25.93 -6.25 19.98
CA ALA A 57 25.64 -5.80 21.34
C ALA A 57 24.42 -4.86 21.40
N CYS A 58 24.07 -4.20 20.31
CA CYS A 58 22.96 -3.24 20.24
C CYS A 58 21.71 -3.80 19.55
N VAL A 59 21.88 -4.79 18.67
CA VAL A 59 20.80 -5.40 17.88
C VAL A 59 20.97 -6.91 17.82
N HIS A 60 19.91 -7.64 18.14
CA HIS A 60 19.92 -9.10 18.08
C HIS A 60 20.14 -9.57 16.62
N PRO A 61 21.14 -10.43 16.35
CA PRO A 61 21.56 -10.75 14.98
C PRO A 61 20.45 -11.47 14.16
N ALA A 62 19.70 -12.36 14.79
CA ALA A 62 18.68 -13.15 14.09
C ALA A 62 17.34 -12.40 13.96
N THR A 63 16.83 -11.83 15.06
CA THR A 63 15.51 -11.21 15.10
C THR A 63 15.53 -9.73 14.74
N ARG A 64 16.71 -9.12 14.67
CA ARG A 64 16.92 -7.68 14.48
C ARG A 64 16.26 -6.79 15.54
N GLN A 65 15.82 -7.39 16.63
CA GLN A 65 15.30 -6.66 17.77
C GLN A 65 16.41 -5.86 18.45
N LYS A 66 16.07 -4.66 18.88
CA LYS A 66 17.00 -3.78 19.58
C LYS A 66 17.29 -4.31 20.99
N LEU A 67 18.56 -4.46 21.34
CA LEU A 67 19.05 -4.82 22.67
C LEU A 67 19.42 -3.57 23.45
N LEU A 68 19.83 -2.51 22.76
CA LEU A 68 20.13 -1.21 23.35
C LEU A 68 18.83 -0.55 23.81
N ASN A 69 18.79 -0.12 25.06
CA ASN A 69 17.69 0.68 25.59
C ASN A 69 17.92 2.17 25.28
N SER A 70 17.18 2.72 24.30
CA SER A 70 17.34 4.09 23.81
C SER A 70 17.18 5.15 24.91
N VAL A 71 16.28 4.94 25.89
CA VAL A 71 16.06 5.91 26.98
C VAL A 71 17.19 5.96 28.02
N LYS A 72 18.13 5.01 27.95
CA LYS A 72 19.34 5.00 28.81
C LYS A 72 20.53 5.69 28.13
N ILE A 73 20.43 6.10 26.88
CA ILE A 73 21.45 6.90 26.21
C ILE A 73 21.35 8.32 26.76
N ASP A 74 22.47 8.90 27.19
CA ASP A 74 22.50 10.32 27.56
C ASP A 74 22.12 11.17 26.29
N PRO A 75 21.08 12.00 26.37
CA PRO A 75 20.73 12.88 25.24
C PRO A 75 21.86 13.83 24.82
N ASN A 76 22.80 14.12 25.73
CA ASN A 76 23.96 14.96 25.49
C ASN A 76 25.24 14.14 25.23
N ILE A 77 25.11 12.86 24.87
CA ILE A 77 26.27 12.00 24.60
C ILE A 77 27.18 12.64 23.55
N GLN A 78 28.47 12.62 23.82
CA GLN A 78 29.51 13.11 22.92
C GLN A 78 30.38 11.95 22.46
N PRO A 79 30.81 11.90 21.19
CA PRO A 79 31.79 10.92 20.76
C PRO A 79 33.15 11.18 21.41
N LEU A 80 33.81 10.12 21.84
CA LEU A 80 35.19 10.17 22.31
C LEU A 80 36.18 10.40 21.16
N SER A 81 35.91 9.73 20.03
CA SER A 81 36.69 9.82 18.83
C SER A 81 35.85 9.32 17.63
N TRP A 82 36.30 9.63 16.42
CA TRP A 82 35.77 9.08 15.17
C TRP A 82 36.86 8.93 14.13
N ALA A 83 36.70 8.01 13.22
CA ALA A 83 37.60 7.75 12.10
C ALA A 83 36.80 7.38 10.83
N VAL A 84 37.34 7.71 9.68
CA VAL A 84 36.79 7.30 8.39
C VAL A 84 37.74 6.26 7.77
N GLU A 85 37.22 5.07 7.52
CA GLU A 85 37.97 3.98 6.89
C GLU A 85 37.68 3.94 5.38
N GLY A 86 38.70 4.20 4.56
CA GLY A 86 38.59 4.12 3.09
C GLY A 86 37.55 5.00 2.42
N GLY A 87 36.96 5.97 3.11
CA GLY A 87 35.83 6.74 2.61
C GLY A 87 34.48 5.98 2.63
N GLU A 88 34.49 4.72 3.08
CA GLU A 88 33.31 3.84 3.03
C GLU A 88 32.61 3.65 4.37
N THR A 89 33.32 3.79 5.47
CA THR A 89 32.80 3.54 6.81
C THR A 89 33.22 4.65 7.78
N LEU A 90 32.26 5.16 8.54
CA LEU A 90 32.49 6.00 9.70
C LEU A 90 32.45 5.15 10.96
N GLU A 91 33.56 5.05 11.67
CA GLU A 91 33.61 4.52 13.02
C GLU A 91 33.45 5.65 14.02
N VAL A 92 32.62 5.46 15.04
CA VAL A 92 32.44 6.41 16.15
C VAL A 92 32.56 5.68 17.48
N CYS A 93 33.48 6.14 18.33
CA CYS A 93 33.68 5.61 19.67
C CYS A 93 32.89 6.43 20.71
N TRP A 94 32.11 5.74 21.52
CA TRP A 94 31.19 6.34 22.52
C TRP A 94 31.66 6.05 23.93
N PRO A 95 31.46 6.99 24.90
CA PRO A 95 31.65 6.70 26.28
C PRO A 95 30.63 5.65 26.77
N GLN A 96 31.08 4.76 27.62
CA GLN A 96 30.24 3.89 28.43
C GLN A 96 30.43 4.20 29.92
N SER A 97 29.58 3.60 30.76
CA SER A 97 29.71 3.80 32.21
C SER A 97 31.12 3.44 32.68
N THR A 98 31.57 4.05 33.77
CA THR A 98 32.93 3.97 34.33
C THR A 98 33.49 2.55 34.53
N SER A 99 32.66 1.52 34.42
CA SER A 99 33.02 0.09 34.58
C SER A 99 33.06 -0.70 33.27
N SER A 100 32.76 -0.10 32.12
CA SER A 100 32.70 -0.78 30.82
C SER A 100 33.61 -0.12 29.80
N PRO A 101 34.24 -0.88 28.89
CA PRO A 101 35.07 -0.31 27.85
C PRO A 101 34.22 0.57 26.90
N PRO A 102 34.84 1.56 26.23
CA PRO A 102 34.15 2.37 25.23
C PRO A 102 33.47 1.51 24.16
N HIS A 103 32.34 2.00 23.61
CA HIS A 103 31.57 1.31 22.58
C HIS A 103 31.86 1.89 21.21
N SER A 104 32.24 1.05 20.23
CA SER A 104 32.38 1.47 18.84
C SER A 104 31.16 1.13 18.01
N SER A 105 30.72 2.10 17.21
CA SER A 105 29.67 1.96 16.21
C SER A 105 30.21 2.21 14.82
N HIS A 106 29.79 1.43 13.83
CA HIS A 106 30.22 1.54 12.44
C HIS A 106 29.02 1.85 11.56
N TYR A 107 29.15 2.86 10.69
CA TYR A 107 28.10 3.32 9.78
C TYR A 107 28.67 3.34 8.38
N SER A 108 28.05 2.60 7.45
CA SER A 108 28.45 2.63 6.05
C SER A 108 28.15 3.99 5.41
N CYS A 109 28.97 4.37 4.43
CA CYS A 109 28.76 5.59 3.67
C CYS A 109 27.38 5.60 3.01
N ASP A 110 26.95 4.50 2.40
CA ASP A 110 25.65 4.38 1.75
C ASP A 110 24.50 4.66 2.72
N TRP A 111 24.58 4.11 3.93
CA TRP A 111 23.59 4.33 4.97
C TRP A 111 23.55 5.80 5.44
N LEU A 112 24.71 6.39 5.71
CA LEU A 112 24.80 7.81 6.10
C LEU A 112 24.32 8.74 4.99
N TYR A 113 24.67 8.47 3.75
CA TYR A 113 24.26 9.26 2.61
C TYR A 113 22.74 9.20 2.36
N GLN A 114 22.17 8.01 2.52
CA GLN A 114 20.72 7.82 2.46
C GLN A 114 20.00 8.73 3.47
N PHE A 115 20.44 8.73 4.72
CA PHE A 115 19.86 9.60 5.74
C PHE A 115 20.18 11.08 5.51
N ALA A 116 21.35 11.41 4.96
CA ALA A 116 21.65 12.79 4.59
C ALA A 116 20.64 13.33 3.59
N LYS A 117 20.26 12.54 2.57
CA LYS A 117 19.23 12.94 1.60
C LYS A 117 17.85 13.05 2.22
N LEU A 118 17.53 12.23 3.21
CA LEU A 118 16.26 12.32 3.95
C LEU A 118 16.21 13.54 4.87
N PHE A 119 17.34 13.94 5.46
CA PHE A 119 17.42 15.11 6.34
C PHE A 119 17.61 16.44 5.58
N GLU A 120 17.91 16.40 4.28
CA GLU A 120 17.89 17.56 3.39
C GLU A 120 16.45 18.03 3.15
N THR A 121 15.77 18.52 4.19
CA THR A 121 14.46 19.13 4.01
C THR A 121 14.60 20.61 3.70
N LYS A 122 13.82 21.09 2.73
CA LYS A 122 13.60 22.50 2.53
C LYS A 122 12.80 23.05 3.71
N ASP A 123 13.32 24.10 4.32
CA ASP A 123 12.72 24.91 5.39
C ASP A 123 11.41 24.39 6.03
N GLY A 124 11.54 23.66 7.13
CA GLY A 124 10.46 23.44 8.10
C GLY A 124 9.58 22.22 7.90
N ASP A 125 9.67 21.50 6.79
CA ASP A 125 8.94 20.24 6.63
C ASP A 125 9.71 19.08 7.26
N PRO A 126 9.05 18.23 8.07
CA PRO A 126 9.70 17.02 8.58
C PRO A 126 10.09 16.09 7.42
N PRO A 127 11.22 15.36 7.52
CA PRO A 127 11.63 14.41 6.50
C PRO A 127 10.50 13.42 6.20
N GLU A 128 10.38 12.99 4.94
CA GLU A 128 9.39 11.99 4.54
C GLU A 128 9.67 10.65 5.21
N VAL A 129 9.21 10.48 6.46
CA VAL A 129 9.42 9.28 7.29
C VAL A 129 8.87 8.02 6.61
N SER A 130 7.91 8.17 5.69
CA SER A 130 7.49 7.06 4.83
C SER A 130 8.67 6.47 4.03
N ASP A 131 9.64 7.29 3.64
CA ASP A 131 10.83 6.86 2.94
C ASP A 131 11.89 6.25 3.88
N MET A 132 11.86 6.57 5.19
CA MET A 132 12.72 5.93 6.19
C MET A 132 12.37 4.46 6.41
N PHE A 133 11.10 4.10 6.38
CA PHE A 133 10.63 2.73 6.61
C PHE A 133 10.44 1.95 5.32
N TYR A 134 10.22 2.63 4.20
CA TYR A 134 10.00 2.03 2.88
C TYR A 134 11.15 2.28 1.90
N THR A 135 12.31 2.74 2.41
CA THR A 135 13.61 2.89 1.74
C THR A 135 13.59 3.27 0.26
N ASN A 136 14.27 4.39 -0.04
CA ASN A 136 14.97 4.73 -1.31
C ASN A 136 14.41 4.22 -2.65
N THR A 137 13.14 3.94 -2.74
CA THR A 137 12.48 3.81 -4.02
C THR A 137 11.56 5.01 -4.18
N LYS A 138 11.73 5.78 -5.25
CA LYS A 138 10.64 6.57 -5.84
C LYS A 138 9.38 5.76 -5.60
N SER A 139 8.36 6.35 -4.99
CA SER A 139 7.10 5.66 -4.64
C SER A 139 6.81 4.61 -5.70
N SER A 140 6.88 3.33 -5.35
CA SER A 140 6.60 2.24 -6.29
C SER A 140 5.14 2.22 -6.73
N THR A 141 4.32 3.10 -6.13
CA THR A 141 2.90 3.23 -6.41
C THR A 141 2.69 4.05 -7.68
N ILE A 142 2.06 3.45 -8.67
CA ILE A 142 1.58 4.14 -9.88
C ILE A 142 0.08 4.36 -9.76
N LEU A 143 -0.32 5.61 -9.89
CA LEU A 143 -1.72 6.00 -10.01
C LEU A 143 -2.16 5.72 -11.44
N TRP A 144 -3.26 5.00 -11.61
CA TRP A 144 -3.68 4.54 -12.93
C TRP A 144 -5.12 4.93 -13.29
N ASN A 145 -5.37 4.99 -14.59
CA ASN A 145 -6.68 5.00 -15.22
C ASN A 145 -6.79 3.76 -16.12
N ARG A 146 -7.88 3.64 -16.86
CA ARG A 146 -8.11 2.50 -17.77
C ARG A 146 -6.99 2.33 -18.80
N ASP A 147 -6.51 3.43 -19.38
CA ASP A 147 -5.55 3.39 -20.49
C ASP A 147 -4.22 2.71 -20.10
N GLU A 148 -3.82 2.82 -18.81
CA GLU A 148 -2.62 2.15 -18.28
C GLU A 148 -2.67 0.62 -18.41
N PHE A 149 -3.88 0.03 -18.38
CA PHE A 149 -4.07 -1.42 -18.42
C PHE A 149 -4.50 -1.95 -19.78
N ASP A 150 -4.81 -1.09 -20.76
CA ASP A 150 -5.18 -1.51 -22.10
C ASP A 150 -4.00 -2.21 -22.81
N GLU A 151 -2.75 -1.81 -22.52
CA GLU A 151 -1.54 -2.40 -23.09
C GLU A 151 -0.89 -3.44 -22.19
N ASN A 152 -0.86 -3.21 -20.87
CA ASN A 152 -0.16 -4.03 -19.89
C ASN A 152 -1.03 -4.28 -18.65
N PRO A 153 -2.07 -5.12 -18.74
CA PRO A 153 -2.91 -5.43 -17.61
C PRO A 153 -2.12 -6.17 -16.52
N PRO A 154 -2.42 -5.93 -15.22
CA PRO A 154 -1.73 -6.57 -14.11
C PRO A 154 -2.19 -8.03 -13.91
N GLU A 155 -2.00 -8.86 -14.92
CA GLU A 155 -2.50 -10.23 -15.03
C GLU A 155 -1.38 -11.26 -14.89
N LEU A 156 -1.70 -12.45 -14.40
CA LEU A 156 -0.79 -13.57 -14.15
C LEU A 156 -1.48 -14.90 -14.37
N GLU A 157 -0.71 -15.90 -14.78
CA GLU A 157 -1.16 -17.28 -14.81
C GLU A 157 -1.06 -17.92 -13.41
N TYR A 158 -2.11 -18.63 -12.99
CA TYR A 158 -2.18 -19.35 -11.72
C TYR A 158 -1.00 -20.29 -11.50
N LYS A 159 -0.64 -21.07 -12.54
CA LYS A 159 0.47 -22.02 -12.47
C LYS A 159 1.78 -21.32 -12.13
N THR A 160 2.12 -20.25 -12.85
CA THR A 160 3.31 -19.44 -12.60
C THR A 160 3.29 -18.86 -11.18
N PHE A 161 2.13 -18.32 -10.77
CA PHE A 161 2.00 -17.81 -9.41
C PHE A 161 2.21 -18.90 -8.35
N MET A 162 1.66 -20.10 -8.50
CA MET A 162 1.72 -21.15 -7.49
C MET A 162 3.06 -21.90 -7.48
N GLU A 163 3.69 -22.11 -8.61
CA GLU A 163 4.87 -22.96 -8.74
C GLU A 163 6.20 -22.18 -8.71
N GLU A 164 6.19 -20.92 -9.16
CA GLU A 164 7.40 -20.14 -9.33
C GLU A 164 7.50 -18.98 -8.33
N ARG A 165 8.72 -18.67 -7.86
CA ARG A 165 8.98 -17.49 -7.04
C ARG A 165 8.78 -16.20 -7.85
N SER A 166 9.08 -16.22 -9.14
CA SER A 166 8.86 -15.12 -10.10
C SER A 166 7.40 -14.69 -10.16
N GLY A 167 6.46 -15.65 -10.18
CA GLY A 167 5.04 -15.37 -10.18
C GLY A 167 4.56 -14.70 -8.88
N LEU A 168 5.03 -15.19 -7.73
CA LEU A 168 4.73 -14.54 -6.45
C LEU A 168 5.31 -13.12 -6.39
N LYS A 169 6.55 -12.91 -6.86
CA LYS A 169 7.16 -11.57 -6.97
C LYS A 169 6.32 -10.63 -7.84
N GLN A 170 5.87 -11.10 -8.99
CA GLN A 170 5.07 -10.30 -9.90
C GLN A 170 3.73 -9.92 -9.29
N MET A 171 3.05 -10.85 -8.59
CA MET A 171 1.83 -10.57 -7.84
C MET A 171 2.05 -9.45 -6.82
N VAL A 172 3.07 -9.59 -5.98
CA VAL A 172 3.40 -8.61 -4.95
C VAL A 172 3.74 -7.25 -5.57
N LYS A 173 4.52 -7.22 -6.66
CA LYS A 173 4.83 -6.00 -7.41
C LYS A 173 3.57 -5.32 -7.96
N ASN A 174 2.65 -6.08 -8.57
CA ASN A 174 1.40 -5.53 -9.09
C ASN A 174 0.55 -4.92 -7.98
N LEU A 175 0.42 -5.61 -6.84
CA LEU A 175 -0.35 -5.12 -5.69
C LEU A 175 0.26 -3.85 -5.07
N VAL A 176 1.58 -3.77 -4.96
CA VAL A 176 2.26 -2.57 -4.45
C VAL A 176 2.15 -1.42 -5.46
N LYS A 177 2.38 -1.71 -6.74
CA LYS A 177 2.43 -0.72 -7.81
C LYS A 177 1.03 -0.19 -8.17
N TYR A 178 0.11 -1.10 -8.46
CA TYR A 178 -1.21 -0.78 -8.98
C TYR A 178 -2.35 -0.99 -7.97
N GLY A 179 -2.12 -1.73 -6.90
CA GLY A 179 -3.14 -2.09 -5.93
C GLY A 179 -4.08 -3.21 -6.37
N ILE A 180 -3.87 -3.78 -7.55
CA ILE A 180 -4.71 -4.86 -8.13
C ILE A 180 -3.86 -5.81 -8.95
N SER A 181 -4.27 -7.09 -8.98
CA SER A 181 -3.78 -8.10 -9.92
C SER A 181 -4.85 -9.15 -10.19
N VAL A 182 -4.81 -9.78 -11.34
CA VAL A 182 -5.75 -10.82 -11.75
C VAL A 182 -4.97 -12.12 -12.02
N LEU A 183 -5.40 -13.23 -11.42
CA LEU A 183 -4.93 -14.57 -11.73
C LEU A 183 -5.92 -15.22 -12.69
N HIS A 184 -5.39 -15.83 -13.75
CA HIS A 184 -6.14 -16.66 -14.68
C HIS A 184 -5.81 -18.14 -14.50
N GLY A 185 -6.76 -19.01 -14.81
CA GLY A 185 -6.56 -20.46 -14.78
C GLY A 185 -6.57 -21.06 -13.37
N VAL A 186 -7.11 -20.36 -12.38
CA VAL A 186 -7.33 -20.93 -11.03
C VAL A 186 -8.40 -22.00 -11.14
N PRO A 187 -8.15 -23.25 -10.67
CA PRO A 187 -9.20 -24.26 -10.67
C PRO A 187 -10.47 -23.75 -9.97
N PRO A 188 -11.66 -23.85 -10.59
CA PRO A 188 -12.89 -23.29 -10.01
C PRO A 188 -13.46 -24.18 -8.89
N HIS A 189 -12.63 -24.51 -7.91
CA HIS A 189 -12.96 -25.26 -6.70
C HIS A 189 -12.94 -24.36 -5.48
N GLU A 190 -13.77 -24.66 -4.50
CA GLU A 190 -13.98 -23.79 -3.34
C GLU A 190 -12.72 -23.65 -2.45
N ASP A 191 -11.83 -24.64 -2.43
CA ASP A 191 -10.61 -24.67 -1.62
C ASP A 191 -9.38 -23.99 -2.28
N GLU A 192 -9.49 -23.58 -3.56
CA GLU A 192 -8.35 -22.95 -4.26
C GLU A 192 -8.08 -21.51 -3.79
N LEU A 193 -9.12 -20.80 -3.35
CA LEU A 193 -8.97 -19.45 -2.81
C LEU A 193 -8.03 -19.44 -1.60
N GLU A 194 -8.20 -20.40 -0.68
CA GLU A 194 -7.40 -20.52 0.53
C GLU A 194 -5.93 -20.87 0.20
N LYS A 195 -5.69 -21.69 -0.84
CA LYS A 195 -4.33 -22.01 -1.30
C LYS A 195 -3.62 -20.78 -1.88
N VAL A 196 -4.33 -19.99 -2.69
CA VAL A 196 -3.81 -18.74 -3.23
C VAL A 196 -3.49 -17.76 -2.10
N ALA A 197 -4.39 -17.58 -1.15
CA ALA A 197 -4.16 -16.69 -0.01
C ALA A 197 -2.96 -17.15 0.84
N ALA A 198 -2.86 -18.45 1.15
CA ALA A 198 -1.78 -19.03 1.96
C ALA A 198 -0.39 -18.79 1.35
N ARG A 199 -0.29 -18.61 0.03
CA ARG A 199 0.97 -18.28 -0.63
C ARG A 199 1.45 -16.87 -0.34
N MET A 200 0.55 -15.94 -0.01
CA MET A 200 0.86 -14.54 0.30
C MET A 200 0.89 -14.24 1.79
N GLY A 201 0.18 -15.02 2.61
CA GLY A 201 0.06 -14.83 4.04
C GLY A 201 -1.13 -15.60 4.60
N TYR A 202 -1.70 -15.15 5.70
CA TYR A 202 -2.86 -15.79 6.30
C TYR A 202 -4.16 -15.01 6.08
N ILE A 203 -5.25 -15.74 6.03
CA ILE A 203 -6.59 -15.17 5.87
C ILE A 203 -7.00 -14.52 7.19
N ARG A 204 -7.53 -13.31 7.09
CA ARG A 204 -8.16 -12.60 8.22
C ARG A 204 -9.57 -13.12 8.42
N GLU A 205 -9.83 -13.71 9.56
CA GLU A 205 -11.19 -14.10 9.96
C GLU A 205 -12.05 -12.86 10.23
N THR A 206 -13.26 -12.87 9.70
CA THR A 206 -14.25 -11.81 9.88
C THR A 206 -15.54 -12.37 10.44
N GLY A 207 -16.58 -11.54 10.59
CA GLY A 207 -17.93 -12.01 10.95
C GLY A 207 -18.53 -12.99 9.92
N TYR A 208 -18.00 -13.03 8.70
CA TYR A 208 -18.39 -13.99 7.65
C TYR A 208 -17.59 -15.30 7.70
N GLY A 209 -16.66 -15.45 8.65
CA GLY A 209 -15.68 -16.55 8.72
C GLY A 209 -14.37 -16.21 8.00
N GLN A 210 -13.60 -17.23 7.65
CA GLN A 210 -12.37 -17.10 6.88
C GLN A 210 -12.64 -16.78 5.41
N THR A 211 -13.73 -17.31 4.86
CA THR A 211 -14.17 -17.05 3.48
C THR A 211 -15.64 -16.67 3.47
N PHE A 212 -16.10 -16.08 2.39
CA PHE A 212 -17.50 -15.73 2.16
C PHE A 212 -17.89 -15.99 0.72
N ASP A 213 -19.18 -16.26 0.52
CA ASP A 213 -19.74 -16.51 -0.81
C ASP A 213 -20.57 -15.30 -1.27
N VAL A 214 -20.35 -14.86 -2.51
CA VAL A 214 -21.18 -13.87 -3.19
C VAL A 214 -22.02 -14.59 -4.23
N ARG A 215 -23.22 -14.98 -3.80
CA ARG A 215 -24.24 -15.66 -4.62
C ARG A 215 -25.54 -14.90 -4.53
N TYR A 216 -26.40 -15.08 -5.55
CA TYR A 216 -27.76 -14.59 -5.47
C TYR A 216 -28.51 -15.24 -4.31
N ASN A 217 -29.18 -14.42 -3.53
CA ASN A 217 -30.08 -14.85 -2.47
C ASN A 217 -31.41 -14.10 -2.61
N ALA A 218 -32.50 -14.85 -2.76
CA ALA A 218 -33.84 -14.31 -2.93
C ALA A 218 -34.48 -13.75 -1.64
N ASP A 219 -33.83 -13.94 -0.47
CA ASP A 219 -34.34 -13.40 0.80
C ASP A 219 -34.30 -11.86 0.76
N PRO A 220 -35.44 -11.16 0.91
CA PRO A 220 -35.49 -9.70 0.90
C PRO A 220 -34.71 -9.04 2.06
N LYS A 221 -34.31 -9.80 3.07
CA LYS A 221 -33.47 -9.31 4.18
C LYS A 221 -31.96 -9.47 3.91
N THR A 222 -31.60 -10.08 2.78
CA THR A 222 -30.22 -10.34 2.45
C THR A 222 -29.43 -9.04 2.18
N HIS A 223 -28.09 -9.11 2.32
CA HIS A 223 -27.22 -8.00 1.98
C HIS A 223 -27.31 -7.66 0.48
N LEU A 224 -27.21 -6.37 0.12
CA LEU A 224 -27.32 -5.90 -1.27
C LEU A 224 -26.35 -6.60 -2.23
N SER A 225 -25.16 -6.98 -1.76
CA SER A 225 -24.19 -7.72 -2.57
C SER A 225 -24.67 -9.08 -3.05
N TYR A 226 -25.66 -9.67 -2.39
CA TYR A 226 -26.26 -10.96 -2.74
C TYR A 226 -27.52 -10.85 -3.62
N THR A 227 -27.85 -9.64 -4.06
CA THR A 227 -28.96 -9.40 -4.98
C THR A 227 -28.48 -9.30 -6.41
N GLY A 228 -29.41 -9.34 -7.37
CA GLY A 228 -29.13 -9.06 -8.80
C GLY A 228 -28.96 -7.57 -9.12
N ALA A 229 -29.23 -6.66 -8.17
CA ALA A 229 -29.06 -5.22 -8.36
C ALA A 229 -27.58 -4.85 -8.62
N GLY A 230 -27.34 -3.78 -9.35
CA GLY A 230 -25.99 -3.21 -9.48
C GLY A 230 -25.43 -2.81 -8.13
N PHE A 231 -24.15 -3.04 -7.92
CA PHE A 231 -23.45 -2.66 -6.70
C PHE A 231 -22.37 -1.66 -7.06
N SER A 232 -22.59 -0.40 -6.66
CA SER A 232 -21.74 0.72 -7.09
C SER A 232 -20.36 0.67 -6.44
N HIS A 233 -19.48 1.55 -6.88
CA HIS A 233 -18.11 1.69 -6.38
C HIS A 233 -18.08 1.78 -4.86
N HIS A 234 -17.25 0.94 -4.23
CA HIS A 234 -17.08 0.91 -2.77
C HIS A 234 -15.77 0.24 -2.38
N THR A 235 -15.37 0.45 -1.14
CA THR A 235 -14.41 -0.35 -0.40
C THR A 235 -15.16 -1.17 0.65
N ASP A 236 -14.73 -2.41 0.89
CA ASP A 236 -15.41 -3.30 1.81
C ASP A 236 -15.13 -2.96 3.27
N LEU A 237 -16.15 -3.16 4.11
CA LEU A 237 -16.08 -3.16 5.57
C LEU A 237 -15.50 -1.87 6.17
N ALA A 238 -15.80 -0.71 5.59
CA ALA A 238 -15.38 0.60 6.11
C ALA A 238 -15.90 0.89 7.53
N TYR A 239 -16.92 0.16 7.99
CA TYR A 239 -17.47 0.24 9.35
C TYR A 239 -16.68 -0.55 10.41
N ARG A 240 -15.53 -1.12 10.05
CA ARG A 240 -14.62 -1.82 10.98
C ARG A 240 -13.53 -0.86 11.44
N GLU A 241 -13.11 -0.97 12.70
CA GLU A 241 -11.96 -0.23 13.26
C GLU A 241 -10.74 -0.34 12.35
N ARG A 242 -10.53 -1.52 11.78
CA ARG A 242 -9.50 -1.75 10.78
C ARG A 242 -10.15 -2.43 9.57
N ALA A 243 -10.40 -1.67 8.53
CA ALA A 243 -10.89 -2.24 7.27
C ALA A 243 -9.88 -3.28 6.74
N PRO A 244 -10.34 -4.35 6.06
CA PRO A 244 -9.45 -5.33 5.45
C PRO A 244 -8.44 -4.67 4.51
N GLY A 245 -7.21 -5.20 4.49
CA GLY A 245 -6.15 -4.68 3.63
C GLY A 245 -6.21 -5.22 2.21
N VAL A 246 -6.15 -6.54 2.07
CA VAL A 246 -6.22 -7.21 0.77
C VAL A 246 -7.51 -8.01 0.69
N GLN A 247 -8.18 -7.92 -0.44
CA GLN A 247 -9.36 -8.72 -0.76
C GLN A 247 -9.06 -9.62 -1.96
N LEU A 248 -9.47 -10.86 -1.86
CA LEU A 248 -9.44 -11.83 -2.95
C LEU A 248 -10.88 -12.18 -3.33
N LEU A 249 -11.15 -12.23 -4.63
CA LEU A 249 -12.43 -12.65 -5.19
C LEU A 249 -12.20 -13.66 -6.31
N HIS A 250 -12.54 -14.91 -6.05
CA HIS A 250 -12.40 -16.05 -6.98
C HIS A 250 -13.75 -16.33 -7.66
N CYS A 251 -13.76 -16.34 -8.96
CA CYS A 251 -14.94 -16.68 -9.76
C CYS A 251 -15.06 -18.20 -9.89
N LEU A 252 -16.05 -18.78 -9.24
CA LEU A 252 -16.40 -20.20 -9.35
C LEU A 252 -17.40 -20.45 -10.45
N LYS A 253 -18.37 -19.52 -10.62
CA LYS A 253 -19.39 -19.55 -11.66
C LYS A 253 -19.72 -18.16 -12.16
N ALA A 254 -19.89 -18.01 -13.45
CA ALA A 254 -20.36 -16.78 -14.08
C ALA A 254 -21.22 -17.07 -15.29
N ALA A 255 -21.93 -16.05 -15.78
CA ALA A 255 -22.52 -16.11 -17.09
C ALA A 255 -21.43 -16.25 -18.14
N ASP A 256 -21.70 -17.07 -19.15
CA ASP A 256 -20.96 -17.03 -20.38
C ASP A 256 -21.57 -15.91 -21.27
N PRO A 257 -20.87 -14.78 -21.49
CA PRO A 257 -21.41 -13.68 -22.29
C PRO A 257 -21.74 -14.09 -23.71
N ALA A 258 -21.07 -15.13 -24.25
CA ALA A 258 -21.32 -15.68 -25.55
C ALA A 258 -22.67 -16.43 -25.64
N LYS A 259 -23.11 -17.01 -24.52
CA LYS A 259 -24.38 -17.76 -24.44
C LYS A 259 -25.56 -16.92 -23.95
N CYS A 260 -25.30 -16.00 -23.01
CA CYS A 260 -26.35 -15.22 -22.34
C CYS A 260 -26.53 -13.82 -22.91
N GLY A 261 -25.64 -13.39 -23.85
CA GLY A 261 -25.58 -12.02 -24.37
C GLY A 261 -25.01 -11.03 -23.35
N GLN A 262 -24.56 -9.87 -23.83
CA GLN A 262 -24.04 -8.79 -22.95
C GLN A 262 -25.12 -8.21 -22.02
N GLU A 263 -26.39 -8.42 -22.34
CA GLU A 263 -27.54 -7.99 -21.54
C GLU A 263 -27.70 -8.74 -20.21
N ALA A 264 -27.04 -9.89 -20.06
CA ALA A 264 -27.09 -10.66 -18.80
C ALA A 264 -26.49 -9.89 -17.60
N GLY A 265 -25.63 -8.91 -17.85
CA GLY A 265 -25.02 -8.07 -16.82
C GLY A 265 -23.94 -8.78 -16.00
N GLY A 266 -23.64 -8.23 -14.83
CA GLY A 266 -22.66 -8.81 -13.89
C GLY A 266 -21.20 -8.47 -14.22
N LYS A 267 -20.94 -7.46 -15.07
CA LYS A 267 -19.61 -6.95 -15.36
C LYS A 267 -18.99 -6.35 -14.09
N SER A 268 -17.82 -6.83 -13.70
CA SER A 268 -17.05 -6.27 -12.60
C SER A 268 -16.26 -5.05 -13.06
N PHE A 269 -16.07 -4.07 -12.20
CA PHE A 269 -15.26 -2.89 -12.47
C PHE A 269 -14.45 -2.50 -11.23
N PHE A 270 -13.27 -1.94 -11.50
CA PHE A 270 -12.27 -1.55 -10.52
C PHE A 270 -11.76 -0.15 -10.85
N VAL A 271 -11.55 0.68 -9.83
CA VAL A 271 -11.06 2.06 -9.97
C VAL A 271 -10.00 2.35 -8.93
N ASP A 272 -8.92 3.01 -9.34
CA ASP A 272 -7.91 3.51 -8.42
C ASP A 272 -8.44 4.73 -7.65
N GLY A 273 -8.84 4.51 -6.41
CA GLY A 273 -9.31 5.58 -5.52
C GLY A 273 -8.25 6.63 -5.22
N PHE A 274 -6.97 6.26 -5.24
CA PHE A 274 -5.88 7.22 -5.06
C PHE A 274 -5.75 8.14 -6.28
N TYR A 275 -5.93 7.62 -7.49
CA TYR A 275 -5.97 8.45 -8.69
C TYR A 275 -7.09 9.49 -8.62
N ALA A 276 -8.29 9.07 -8.23
CA ALA A 276 -9.42 9.97 -8.06
C ALA A 276 -9.19 11.01 -6.95
N ALA A 277 -8.61 10.58 -5.81
CA ALA A 277 -8.28 11.47 -4.70
C ALA A 277 -7.20 12.49 -5.08
N GLN A 278 -6.16 12.06 -5.81
CA GLN A 278 -5.11 12.97 -6.27
C GLN A 278 -5.63 13.99 -7.29
N TRP A 279 -6.55 13.57 -8.18
CA TRP A 279 -7.25 14.49 -9.07
C TRP A 279 -8.05 15.53 -8.31
N LEU A 280 -8.77 15.13 -7.24
CA LEU A 280 -9.52 16.05 -6.39
C LEU A 280 -8.59 17.02 -5.67
N ARG A 281 -7.47 16.52 -5.13
CA ARG A 281 -6.44 17.35 -4.47
C ARG A 281 -5.91 18.44 -5.37
N TYR A 282 -5.62 18.09 -6.62
CA TYR A 282 -5.04 19.03 -7.59
C TYR A 282 -6.04 20.06 -8.11
N ASN A 283 -7.26 19.62 -8.45
CA ASN A 283 -8.25 20.47 -9.10
C ASN A 283 -9.14 21.23 -8.09
N TYR A 284 -9.38 20.65 -6.91
CA TYR A 284 -10.32 21.15 -5.90
C TYR A 284 -9.74 20.96 -4.48
N PRO A 285 -8.65 21.66 -4.12
CA PRO A 285 -7.91 21.42 -2.87
C PRO A 285 -8.76 21.58 -1.61
N GLU A 286 -9.71 22.52 -1.57
CA GLU A 286 -10.61 22.70 -0.41
C GLU A 286 -11.58 21.54 -0.27
N HIS A 287 -12.05 20.95 -1.38
CA HIS A 287 -12.90 19.78 -1.38
C HIS A 287 -12.11 18.50 -0.98
N PHE A 288 -10.86 18.41 -1.42
CA PHE A 288 -9.97 17.36 -0.93
C PHE A 288 -9.75 17.48 0.57
N LYS A 289 -9.46 18.69 1.06
CA LYS A 289 -9.25 18.96 2.48
C LYS A 289 -10.46 18.54 3.32
N ILE A 290 -11.68 18.90 2.92
CA ILE A 290 -12.88 18.55 3.69
C ILE A 290 -13.11 17.03 3.72
N LEU A 291 -12.90 16.31 2.61
CA LEU A 291 -13.00 14.84 2.57
C LEU A 291 -11.86 14.12 3.29
N SER A 292 -10.71 14.77 3.52
CA SER A 292 -9.58 14.17 4.22
C SER A 292 -9.48 14.52 5.70
N THR A 293 -10.25 15.53 6.15
CA THR A 293 -10.22 15.97 7.56
C THR A 293 -11.54 15.77 8.30
N THR A 294 -12.61 15.42 7.58
CA THR A 294 -13.94 15.22 8.16
C THR A 294 -14.28 13.74 8.26
N PRO A 295 -14.23 13.14 9.45
CA PRO A 295 -14.70 11.77 9.64
C PRO A 295 -16.22 11.69 9.45
N VAL A 296 -16.67 10.66 8.76
CA VAL A 296 -18.09 10.29 8.67
C VAL A 296 -18.29 8.90 9.20
N MET A 297 -19.45 8.66 9.81
CA MET A 297 -19.80 7.36 10.36
C MET A 297 -20.12 6.38 9.25
N PHE A 298 -19.48 5.23 9.24
CA PHE A 298 -19.90 4.04 8.53
C PHE A 298 -20.56 3.08 9.50
N SER A 299 -21.67 2.47 9.11
CA SER A 299 -22.48 1.66 10.02
C SER A 299 -23.09 0.47 9.29
N PHE A 300 -23.01 -0.69 9.92
CA PHE A 300 -23.64 -1.92 9.46
C PHE A 300 -24.26 -2.69 10.62
N LEU A 301 -25.56 -2.99 10.52
CA LEU A 301 -26.27 -3.85 11.45
C LEU A 301 -26.37 -5.26 10.88
N ASP A 302 -25.66 -6.18 11.51
CA ASP A 302 -25.78 -7.62 11.26
C ASP A 302 -26.83 -8.17 12.24
N ALA A 303 -28.08 -8.23 11.79
CA ALA A 303 -29.19 -8.66 12.63
C ALA A 303 -29.13 -10.16 12.96
N GLU A 304 -28.56 -11.01 12.06
CA GLU A 304 -28.44 -12.45 12.27
C GLU A 304 -27.44 -12.77 13.39
N ARG A 305 -26.35 -12.01 13.46
CA ARG A 305 -25.31 -12.19 14.49
C ARG A 305 -25.48 -11.26 15.69
N GLU A 306 -26.54 -10.46 15.71
CA GLU A 306 -26.81 -9.46 16.77
C GLU A 306 -25.61 -8.53 17.01
N ARG A 307 -25.01 -8.02 15.92
CA ARG A 307 -23.85 -7.11 15.97
C ARG A 307 -24.15 -5.82 15.21
N TRP A 308 -23.75 -4.71 15.79
CA TRP A 308 -23.85 -3.40 15.16
C TRP A 308 -22.47 -2.75 15.08
N PHE A 309 -21.87 -2.84 13.90
CA PHE A 309 -20.57 -2.25 13.63
C PHE A 309 -20.72 -0.79 13.26
N ARG A 310 -19.86 0.04 13.84
CA ARG A 310 -19.80 1.47 13.55
C ARG A 310 -18.38 1.95 13.71
N GLU A 311 -17.89 2.69 12.72
CA GLU A 311 -16.57 3.32 12.76
C GLU A 311 -16.59 4.62 11.96
N ALA A 312 -15.78 5.59 12.37
CA ALA A 312 -15.73 6.91 11.75
C ALA A 312 -14.38 7.12 11.04
N TRP A 313 -14.45 7.36 9.75
CA TRP A 313 -13.29 7.61 8.91
C TRP A 313 -13.52 8.81 7.98
N PRO A 314 -12.49 9.59 7.63
CA PRO A 314 -12.56 10.45 6.46
C PRO A 314 -12.65 9.58 5.20
N VAL A 315 -13.33 10.06 4.16
CA VAL A 315 -13.41 9.36 2.86
C VAL A 315 -12.03 9.14 2.28
N ILE A 316 -11.15 10.12 2.41
CA ILE A 316 -9.76 10.07 1.96
C ILE A 316 -8.89 10.17 3.21
N SER A 317 -8.21 9.10 3.58
CA SER A 317 -7.23 9.14 4.66
C SER A 317 -5.85 9.47 4.10
N VAL A 318 -5.15 10.33 4.79
CA VAL A 318 -3.75 10.66 4.53
C VAL A 318 -2.90 10.31 5.75
N ASP A 319 -1.63 10.02 5.54
CA ASP A 319 -0.68 9.89 6.64
C ASP A 319 -0.28 11.28 7.17
N TYR A 320 0.58 11.29 8.20
CA TYR A 320 1.04 12.53 8.82
C TYR A 320 1.91 13.42 7.88
N MET A 321 2.38 12.88 6.75
CA MET A 321 3.06 13.58 5.68
C MET A 321 2.10 14.07 4.59
N GLY A 322 0.80 13.84 4.73
CA GLY A 322 -0.20 14.17 3.73
C GLY A 322 -0.23 13.24 2.52
N LYS A 323 0.49 12.10 2.52
CA LYS A 323 0.41 11.09 1.46
C LYS A 323 -0.89 10.31 1.58
N LEU A 324 -1.46 9.90 0.45
CA LEU A 324 -2.66 9.06 0.42
C LEU A 324 -2.38 7.72 1.10
N LYS A 325 -3.22 7.36 2.05
CA LYS A 325 -3.07 6.15 2.87
C LYS A 325 -4.17 5.15 2.64
N ASP A 326 -5.42 5.57 2.79
CA ASP A 326 -6.61 4.71 2.66
C ASP A 326 -7.76 5.50 2.02
N ILE A 327 -8.64 4.78 1.31
CA ILE A 327 -9.95 5.26 0.86
C ILE A 327 -11.01 4.49 1.62
N HIS A 328 -11.91 5.21 2.28
CA HIS A 328 -13.09 4.65 2.95
C HIS A 328 -14.32 5.17 2.21
N TYR A 329 -14.86 4.35 1.34
CA TYR A 329 -15.97 4.77 0.47
C TYR A 329 -16.99 3.66 0.30
N SER A 330 -18.16 3.84 0.87
CA SER A 330 -19.31 2.95 0.69
C SER A 330 -20.58 3.73 1.00
N LEU A 331 -21.26 4.20 -0.04
CA LEU A 331 -22.49 4.98 0.13
C LEU A 331 -23.62 4.17 0.81
N PHE A 332 -23.51 2.84 0.81
CA PHE A 332 -24.48 1.95 1.47
C PHE A 332 -24.36 1.94 3.00
N SER A 333 -23.14 2.16 3.51
CA SER A 333 -22.88 2.15 4.96
C SER A 333 -22.57 3.53 5.54
N MET A 334 -22.30 4.52 4.70
CA MET A 334 -22.03 5.89 5.11
C MET A 334 -23.27 6.57 5.68
N ARG A 335 -23.10 7.29 6.79
CA ARG A 335 -24.13 8.12 7.42
C ARG A 335 -23.88 9.60 7.10
N PRO A 336 -24.90 10.46 7.25
CA PRO A 336 -24.72 11.90 7.09
C PRO A 336 -23.60 12.44 7.99
N PRO A 337 -22.77 13.38 7.49
CA PRO A 337 -21.69 13.96 8.28
C PRO A 337 -22.22 14.80 9.44
N LEU A 338 -21.53 14.75 10.58
CA LEU A 338 -21.79 15.63 11.72
C LEU A 338 -20.85 16.83 11.62
N LEU A 339 -21.34 17.87 10.96
CA LEU A 339 -20.59 19.09 10.68
C LEU A 339 -21.40 20.34 11.09
N PRO A 340 -20.73 21.49 11.36
CA PRO A 340 -21.39 22.78 11.37
C PRO A 340 -22.21 22.98 10.09
N GLN A 341 -23.43 23.50 10.21
CA GLN A 341 -24.41 23.52 9.10
C GLN A 341 -23.92 24.31 7.88
N ASP A 342 -23.07 25.30 8.09
CA ASP A 342 -22.41 26.08 7.03
C ASP A 342 -21.39 25.26 6.21
N LYS A 343 -20.90 24.12 6.71
CA LYS A 343 -19.97 23.23 6.04
C LYS A 343 -20.62 22.04 5.33
N VAL A 344 -21.88 21.76 5.63
CA VAL A 344 -22.58 20.56 5.12
C VAL A 344 -22.67 20.58 3.59
N ALA A 345 -23.10 21.68 3.00
CA ALA A 345 -23.21 21.80 1.54
C ALA A 345 -21.87 21.55 0.84
N THR A 346 -20.78 22.14 1.34
CA THR A 346 -19.42 21.96 0.80
C THR A 346 -18.97 20.50 0.89
N TYR A 347 -19.30 19.82 1.99
CA TYR A 347 -18.99 18.40 2.14
C TYR A 347 -19.70 17.55 1.06
N TYR A 348 -21.00 17.75 0.87
CA TYR A 348 -21.76 17.00 -0.14
C TYR A 348 -21.31 17.33 -1.56
N GLU A 349 -20.91 18.56 -1.84
CA GLU A 349 -20.33 18.93 -3.12
C GLU A 349 -19.00 18.20 -3.36
N ALA A 350 -18.13 18.15 -2.36
CA ALA A 350 -16.87 17.40 -2.42
C ALA A 350 -17.11 15.90 -2.64
N LEU A 351 -18.06 15.32 -1.91
CA LEU A 351 -18.43 13.90 -2.05
C LEU A 351 -18.98 13.63 -3.46
N ARG A 352 -19.82 14.52 -4.00
CA ARG A 352 -20.35 14.42 -5.37
C ARG A 352 -19.25 14.48 -6.42
N LEU A 353 -18.30 15.40 -6.29
CA LEU A 353 -17.15 15.50 -7.21
C LEU A 353 -16.29 14.23 -7.19
N PHE A 354 -16.04 13.69 -6.01
CA PHE A 354 -15.31 12.42 -5.87
C PHE A 354 -16.09 11.27 -6.51
N ALA A 355 -17.38 11.13 -6.20
CA ALA A 355 -18.26 10.11 -6.77
C ALA A 355 -18.29 10.18 -8.31
N GLN A 356 -18.55 11.36 -8.87
CA GLN A 356 -18.54 11.57 -10.32
C GLN A 356 -17.20 11.24 -10.97
N ARG A 357 -16.09 11.43 -10.22
CA ARG A 357 -14.77 11.07 -10.73
C ARG A 357 -14.56 9.56 -10.79
N VAL A 358 -14.90 8.84 -9.73
CA VAL A 358 -14.74 7.36 -9.70
C VAL A 358 -15.71 6.64 -10.64
N GLU A 359 -16.85 7.24 -10.94
CA GLU A 359 -17.87 6.67 -11.87
C GLU A 359 -17.52 6.82 -13.36
N ARG A 360 -16.48 7.58 -13.69
CA ARG A 360 -16.07 7.74 -15.10
C ARG A 360 -15.59 6.42 -15.69
N THR A 361 -16.18 6.01 -16.81
CA THR A 361 -15.81 4.78 -17.51
C THR A 361 -14.35 4.76 -17.98
N THR A 362 -13.76 5.93 -18.23
CA THR A 362 -12.33 6.08 -18.57
C THR A 362 -11.38 5.77 -17.40
N LEU A 363 -11.89 5.68 -16.16
CA LEU A 363 -11.12 5.28 -15.01
C LEU A 363 -11.32 3.80 -14.65
N GLN A 364 -12.31 3.14 -15.25
CA GLN A 364 -12.71 1.79 -14.85
C GLN A 364 -11.95 0.73 -15.64
N TYR A 365 -11.15 -0.07 -14.95
CA TYR A 365 -10.71 -1.37 -15.42
C TYR A 365 -11.87 -2.34 -15.23
N SER A 366 -12.52 -2.77 -16.31
CA SER A 366 -13.78 -3.49 -16.21
C SER A 366 -13.87 -4.65 -17.19
N PHE A 367 -14.26 -5.82 -16.68
CA PHE A 367 -14.36 -7.06 -17.45
C PHE A 367 -15.38 -8.02 -16.83
N TYR A 368 -15.77 -9.03 -17.60
CA TYR A 368 -16.54 -10.15 -17.06
C TYR A 368 -15.59 -11.17 -16.48
N LEU A 369 -15.76 -11.47 -15.18
CA LEU A 369 -15.03 -12.55 -14.55
C LEU A 369 -15.51 -13.88 -15.11
N SER A 370 -14.60 -14.70 -15.58
CA SER A 370 -14.84 -16.08 -16.03
C SER A 370 -14.53 -17.06 -14.89
N PRO A 371 -15.16 -18.26 -14.87
CA PRO A 371 -14.76 -19.31 -13.93
C PRO A 371 -13.26 -19.57 -14.05
N GLY A 372 -12.55 -19.49 -12.92
CA GLY A 372 -11.09 -19.59 -12.87
C GLY A 372 -10.35 -18.24 -12.85
N ASP A 373 -11.04 -17.12 -12.96
CA ASP A 373 -10.45 -15.80 -12.69
C ASP A 373 -10.48 -15.51 -11.18
N LEU A 374 -9.36 -15.00 -10.65
CA LEU A 374 -9.26 -14.57 -9.26
C LEU A 374 -8.63 -13.17 -9.20
N VAL A 375 -9.39 -12.22 -8.69
CA VAL A 375 -8.90 -10.84 -8.49
C VAL A 375 -8.34 -10.71 -7.09
N VAL A 376 -7.15 -10.13 -6.99
CA VAL A 376 -6.51 -9.73 -5.73
C VAL A 376 -6.37 -8.22 -5.73
N MET A 377 -6.86 -7.54 -4.70
CA MET A 377 -6.82 -6.08 -4.66
C MET A 377 -6.57 -5.52 -3.27
N ASN A 378 -5.92 -4.35 -3.21
CA ASN A 378 -5.83 -3.54 -2.01
C ASN A 378 -7.18 -2.84 -1.79
N ASN A 379 -7.97 -3.39 -0.88
CA ASN A 379 -9.30 -2.88 -0.53
C ASN A 379 -9.29 -1.47 0.09
N ARG A 380 -8.13 -0.97 0.52
CA ARG A 380 -7.97 0.39 1.04
C ARG A 380 -7.58 1.42 -0.02
N ARG A 381 -7.46 0.97 -1.28
CA ARG A 381 -7.11 1.81 -2.43
C ARG A 381 -8.09 1.62 -3.57
N ILE A 382 -8.44 0.37 -3.90
CA ILE A 382 -9.24 0.04 -5.07
C ILE A 382 -10.72 0.02 -4.71
N LEU A 383 -11.47 0.87 -5.38
CA LEU A 383 -12.92 0.79 -5.35
C LEU A 383 -13.38 -0.24 -6.38
N HIS A 384 -14.32 -1.06 -5.98
CA HIS A 384 -14.86 -2.09 -6.86
C HIS A 384 -16.38 -2.11 -6.84
N GLY A 385 -16.94 -2.77 -7.82
CA GLY A 385 -18.38 -2.94 -7.95
C GLY A 385 -18.73 -3.83 -9.13
N ARG A 386 -20.02 -3.92 -9.42
CA ARG A 386 -20.52 -4.67 -10.56
C ARG A 386 -21.79 -4.05 -11.13
N THR A 387 -22.01 -4.26 -12.40
CA THR A 387 -23.29 -3.95 -13.03
C THR A 387 -24.39 -4.89 -12.54
N ALA A 388 -25.64 -4.47 -12.63
CA ALA A 388 -26.77 -5.34 -12.38
C ALA A 388 -26.73 -6.57 -13.29
N TYR A 389 -27.32 -7.67 -12.85
CA TYR A 389 -27.49 -8.87 -13.64
C TYR A 389 -28.84 -9.54 -13.34
N ASP A 390 -29.32 -10.32 -14.29
CA ASP A 390 -30.55 -11.09 -14.15
C ASP A 390 -30.25 -12.46 -13.53
N PRO A 391 -30.58 -12.69 -12.23
CA PRO A 391 -30.26 -13.94 -11.57
C PRO A 391 -31.04 -15.16 -12.10
N THR A 392 -32.07 -14.94 -12.93
CA THR A 392 -32.80 -16.04 -13.58
C THR A 392 -32.04 -16.56 -14.82
N LYS A 393 -31.13 -15.74 -15.37
CA LYS A 393 -30.32 -16.06 -16.54
C LYS A 393 -28.89 -16.44 -16.21
N VAL A 394 -28.42 -16.06 -15.02
CA VAL A 394 -27.02 -16.16 -14.63
C VAL A 394 -26.86 -16.79 -13.23
N ASP A 395 -26.28 -17.97 -13.18
CA ASP A 395 -25.77 -18.54 -11.91
C ASP A 395 -24.36 -17.98 -11.64
N ARG A 396 -24.30 -16.88 -10.86
CA ARG A 396 -23.05 -16.21 -10.52
C ARG A 396 -22.64 -16.58 -9.10
N HIS A 397 -21.42 -17.11 -8.97
CA HIS A 397 -20.83 -17.43 -7.68
C HIS A 397 -19.37 -16.96 -7.60
N LEU A 398 -19.10 -16.01 -6.73
CA LEU A 398 -17.75 -15.66 -6.33
C LEU A 398 -17.53 -16.12 -4.90
N LYS A 399 -16.33 -16.63 -4.61
CA LYS A 399 -15.86 -16.86 -3.26
C LYS A 399 -14.79 -15.85 -2.92
N GLY A 400 -14.84 -15.26 -1.74
CA GLY A 400 -13.92 -14.22 -1.32
C GLY A 400 -13.30 -14.48 0.04
N CYS A 401 -12.16 -13.83 0.28
CA CYS A 401 -11.54 -13.73 1.60
C CYS A 401 -10.81 -12.39 1.74
N TYR A 402 -10.41 -12.09 2.96
CA TYR A 402 -9.63 -10.91 3.29
C TYR A 402 -8.31 -11.30 3.94
N MET A 403 -7.29 -10.44 3.74
CA MET A 403 -6.00 -10.51 4.42
C MET A 403 -5.65 -9.13 4.98
N ASP A 404 -4.79 -9.10 5.98
CA ASP A 404 -4.24 -7.84 6.46
C ASP A 404 -3.20 -7.30 5.47
N LEU A 405 -3.14 -5.96 5.32
CA LEU A 405 -2.19 -5.31 4.42
C LEU A 405 -0.73 -5.52 4.89
N ASP A 406 -0.55 -5.81 6.17
CA ASP A 406 0.76 -6.06 6.77
C ASP A 406 1.45 -7.30 6.17
N GLU A 407 0.66 -8.32 5.79
CA GLU A 407 1.17 -9.51 5.11
C GLU A 407 1.81 -9.14 3.77
N LEU A 408 1.09 -8.37 2.94
CA LEU A 408 1.60 -7.90 1.66
C LEU A 408 2.86 -7.04 1.82
N LYS A 409 2.84 -6.10 2.76
CA LYS A 409 3.98 -5.21 3.03
C LYS A 409 5.20 -5.98 3.51
N SER A 410 5.01 -6.90 4.46
CA SER A 410 6.07 -7.75 5.00
C SER A 410 6.72 -8.62 3.91
N LEU A 411 5.89 -9.23 3.06
CA LEU A 411 6.34 -10.05 1.94
C LEU A 411 7.14 -9.22 0.92
N TYR A 412 6.66 -8.03 0.58
CA TYR A 412 7.35 -7.10 -0.32
C TYR A 412 8.71 -6.69 0.23
N GLU A 413 8.79 -6.28 1.50
CA GLU A 413 10.05 -5.88 2.13
C GLU A 413 11.07 -7.02 2.19
N LYS A 414 10.61 -8.24 2.46
CA LYS A 414 11.47 -9.42 2.46
C LYS A 414 12.04 -9.70 1.06
N MET A 415 11.16 -9.70 0.04
CA MET A 415 11.57 -9.91 -1.34
C MET A 415 12.55 -8.85 -1.83
N ARG A 416 12.31 -7.60 -1.48
CA ARG A 416 13.18 -6.48 -1.85
C ARG A 416 14.60 -6.62 -1.25
N LYS A 417 14.70 -7.08 -0.01
CA LYS A 417 16.01 -7.33 0.63
C LYS A 417 16.75 -8.53 0.04
N ASP A 418 16.02 -9.59 -0.30
CA ASP A 418 16.65 -10.81 -0.81
C ASP A 418 17.17 -10.66 -2.24
N ASP A 419 16.54 -9.83 -3.04
CA ASP A 419 16.73 -9.79 -4.48
C ASP A 419 17.35 -8.47 -4.99
N ALA A 420 17.65 -7.52 -4.08
CA ALA A 420 18.04 -6.15 -4.44
C ALA A 420 17.10 -5.57 -5.53
N LEU A 421 15.79 -5.68 -5.29
CA LEU A 421 14.70 -5.30 -6.22
C LEU A 421 14.72 -3.82 -6.57
#